data_315cad0d04a1df7dd308b86b36a4ac9c
#
_entry.id   315cad0d04a1df7dd308b86b36a4ac9c
#
_cell.length_a   1.000
_cell.length_b   1.000
_cell.length_c   1.000
_cell.angle_alpha   90.00
_cell.angle_beta   90.00
_cell.angle_gamma   90.00
#
_symmetry.space_group_name_H-M   'P 1'
#
loop_
_entity.id
_entity.type
_entity.pdbx_description
1 polymer ?
#
loop_
_entity_poly.entity_id
_entity_poly.type
_entity_poly.pdbx_seq_one_letter_code
_entity_poly.pdbx_strand_id
1 'polypeptide(L)' 'MYFQRIGDLREDSDRKQVEVAKYLGVTQSTYSSYERGDINIPVEALIKLADLYDV' A
#
# COMPACT_ATOMS: atom_id res chain seq x y z
N MET A 1 0.94 2.17 11.67
CA MET A 1 1.62 0.86 11.54
C MET A 1 2.42 0.83 10.24
N TYR A 2 3.64 0.35 10.30
CA TYR A 2 4.48 0.20 9.12
C TYR A 2 4.53 -1.26 8.71
N PHE A 3 4.24 -1.54 7.46
CA PHE A 3 4.26 -2.90 6.94
C PHE A 3 5.28 -2.98 5.82
N GLN A 4 6.46 -3.46 6.15
CA GLN A 4 7.63 -3.43 5.27
C GLN A 4 7.42 -4.18 3.95
N ARG A 5 6.54 -5.17 3.94
CA ARG A 5 6.37 -6.05 2.78
C ARG A 5 5.36 -5.54 1.75
N ILE A 6 4.69 -4.42 2.01
CA ILE A 6 3.69 -3.96 1.03
C ILE A 6 4.31 -3.59 -0.30
N GLY A 7 5.51 -3.03 -0.29
CA GLY A 7 6.23 -2.72 -1.52
C GLY A 7 6.59 -3.98 -2.29
N ASP A 8 7.04 -5.02 -1.59
CA ASP A 8 7.38 -6.29 -2.22
C ASP A 8 6.15 -6.95 -2.83
N LEU A 9 5.04 -6.95 -2.10
CA LEU A 9 3.78 -7.51 -2.60
C LEU A 9 3.31 -6.77 -3.84
N ARG A 10 3.43 -5.45 -3.84
CA ARG A 10 3.05 -4.65 -4.99
C ARG A 10 3.91 -4.98 -6.21
N GLU A 11 5.21 -5.05 -6.03
CA GLU A 11 6.14 -5.37 -7.12
C GLU A 11 5.93 -6.78 -7.64
N ASP A 12 5.71 -7.74 -6.76
CA ASP A 12 5.46 -9.13 -7.12
C ASP A 12 4.18 -9.28 -7.95
N SER A 13 3.19 -8.42 -7.68
CA SER A 13 1.92 -8.45 -8.41
C SER A 13 1.95 -7.57 -9.66
N ASP A 14 3.09 -6.97 -9.97
CA ASP A 14 3.30 -6.13 -11.16
C ASP A 14 2.39 -4.90 -11.20
N ARG A 15 2.07 -4.36 -10.03
CA ARG A 15 1.25 -3.16 -9.88
C ARG A 15 2.12 -1.94 -9.67
N LYS A 16 1.64 -0.78 -10.14
CA LYS A 16 2.32 0.49 -9.92
C LYS A 16 1.80 1.17 -8.66
N GLN A 17 2.63 2.02 -8.05
CA GLN A 17 2.23 2.75 -6.85
C GLN A 17 0.96 3.56 -7.08
N VAL A 18 0.84 4.21 -8.24
CA VAL A 18 -0.34 5.03 -8.56
C VAL A 18 -1.61 4.18 -8.59
N GLU A 19 -1.52 2.95 -9.07
CA GLU A 19 -2.67 2.07 -9.13
C GLU A 19 -3.14 1.68 -7.73
N VAL A 20 -2.22 1.32 -6.86
CA VAL A 20 -2.55 0.92 -5.50
C VAL A 20 -3.04 2.12 -4.69
N ALA A 21 -2.42 3.29 -4.87
CA ALA A 21 -2.87 4.51 -4.22
C ALA A 21 -4.32 4.83 -4.59
N LYS A 22 -4.65 4.68 -5.86
CA LYS A 22 -6.01 4.91 -6.34
C LYS A 22 -6.99 3.91 -5.72
N TYR A 23 -6.58 2.66 -5.61
CA TYR A 23 -7.38 1.62 -4.97
C TYR A 23 -7.68 1.98 -3.50
N LEU A 24 -6.69 2.52 -2.81
CA LEU A 24 -6.83 2.92 -1.41
C LEU A 24 -7.54 4.26 -1.22
N GLY A 25 -7.70 5.03 -2.29
CA GLY A 25 -8.31 6.35 -2.21
C GLY A 25 -7.38 7.41 -1.67
N VAL A 26 -6.09 7.25 -1.84
CA VAL A 26 -5.07 8.22 -1.39
C VAL A 26 -4.22 8.66 -2.57
N THR A 27 -3.41 9.71 -2.36
CA THR A 27 -2.48 10.15 -3.40
C THR A 27 -1.31 9.19 -3.50
N GLN A 28 -0.64 9.18 -4.64
CA GLN A 28 0.57 8.38 -4.82
C GLN A 28 1.64 8.76 -3.79
N SER A 29 1.76 10.05 -3.50
CA SER A 29 2.72 10.54 -2.51
C SER A 29 2.46 9.94 -1.13
N THR A 30 1.19 9.90 -0.72
CA THR A 30 0.78 9.31 0.56
C THR A 30 1.09 7.81 0.57
N TYR A 31 0.75 7.12 -0.50
CA TYR A 31 1.01 5.68 -0.58
C TYR A 31 2.51 5.40 -0.55
N SER A 32 3.30 6.21 -1.26
CA SER A 32 4.75 6.07 -1.25
C SER A 32 5.31 6.20 0.17
N SER A 33 4.75 7.12 0.96
CA SER A 33 5.13 7.27 2.36
C SER A 33 4.80 6.03 3.18
N TYR A 34 3.72 5.33 2.85
CA TYR A 34 3.40 4.07 3.51
C TYR A 34 4.50 3.02 3.24
N GLU A 35 4.95 2.92 2.00
CA GLU A 35 5.99 1.94 1.65
C GLU A 35 7.33 2.26 2.32
N ARG A 36 7.63 3.55 2.49
CA ARG A 36 8.89 3.97 3.13
C ARG A 36 8.83 3.93 4.66
N GLY A 37 7.63 3.83 5.22
CA GLY A 37 7.46 3.88 6.67
C GLY A 37 7.49 5.28 7.25
N ASP A 38 7.37 6.31 6.41
CA ASP A 38 7.37 7.71 6.87
C ASP A 38 6.13 8.06 7.68
N ILE A 39 5.00 7.41 7.36
CA ILE A 39 3.75 7.60 8.08
C ILE A 39 3.12 6.24 8.35
N ASN A 40 2.27 6.17 9.36
CA ASN A 40 1.57 4.94 9.71
C ASN A 40 0.47 4.64 8.70
N ILE A 41 0.28 3.36 8.41
CA ILE A 41 -0.79 2.91 7.52
C ILE A 41 -2.05 2.75 8.36
N PRO A 42 -3.16 3.43 8.01
CA PRO A 42 -4.43 3.23 8.71
C PRO A 42 -4.91 1.78 8.59
N VAL A 43 -5.63 1.31 9.60
CA VAL A 43 -6.16 -0.05 9.60
C VAL A 43 -7.02 -0.31 8.37
N GLU A 44 -7.82 0.67 7.95
CA GLU A 44 -8.66 0.55 6.77
C GLU A 44 -7.85 0.28 5.52
N ALA A 45 -6.70 0.96 5.38
CA ALA A 45 -5.81 0.74 4.24
C ALA A 45 -5.18 -0.64 4.30
N LEU A 46 -4.81 -1.12 5.49
CA LEU A 46 -4.26 -2.46 5.66
C LEU A 46 -5.26 -3.52 5.25
N ILE A 47 -6.53 -3.36 5.61
CA ILE A 47 -7.59 -4.29 5.24
C ILE A 47 -7.74 -4.34 3.72
N LYS A 48 -7.73 -3.18 3.07
CA LYS A 48 -7.83 -3.10 1.61
C LYS A 48 -6.64 -3.74 0.94
N LEU A 49 -5.44 -3.53 1.48
CA LEU A 49 -4.24 -4.15 0.93
C LEU A 49 -4.26 -5.67 1.08
N ALA A 50 -4.74 -6.17 2.22
CA ALA A 50 -4.88 -7.60 2.42
C ALA A 50 -5.83 -8.21 1.41
N ASP A 51 -6.95 -7.54 1.15
CA ASP A 51 -7.91 -8.00 0.13
C ASP A 51 -7.29 -7.97 -1.26
N LEU A 52 -6.55 -6.91 -1.58
CA LEU A 52 -5.94 -6.74 -2.90
C LEU A 52 -4.92 -7.83 -3.19
N TYR A 53 -4.12 -8.20 -2.20
CA TYR A 53 -3.04 -9.18 -2.35
C TYR A 53 -3.43 -10.59 -1.90
N ASP A 54 -4.65 -10.77 -1.43
CA ASP A 54 -5.18 -12.07 -1.02
C ASP A 54 -4.33 -12.72 0.09
N VAL A 55 -4.07 -11.94 1.12
CA VAL A 55 -3.27 -12.42 2.27
C VAL A 55 -4.02 -12.26 3.59
#